data_5c62e76a30075d61b39fb35c67402577
#
_entry.id   5c62e76a30075d61b39fb35c67402577
#
_cell.length_a   1.000
_cell.length_b   1.000
_cell.length_c   1.000
_cell.angle_alpha   90.00
_cell.angle_beta   90.00
_cell.angle_gamma   90.00
#
_symmetry.space_group_name_H-M   'P 1'
#
loop_
_entity.id
_entity.type
_entity.pdbx_description
1 polymer ?
#
loop_
_entity_poly.entity_id
_entity_poly.type
_entity_poly.pdbx_seq_one_letter_code
_entity_poly.pdbx_strand_id
1 'polypeptide(L)'
;EFTTVGIAEKVYFANEKVIQIYLQSVETTKTSEVQLKSFATYLNMNDVEVSFKPSTLFDHHLFAVGTTNSGKSTSALSILDKLIEENKKILIIDPTGEYRDSFSEQEVKKLNLGVDTIVSPSKLSMQQWSVLFEMNSNTQGAVLAEAIKSLRYQHKNGENCCLEKVGKNIAQLQKDLSSIQNDDNDFDISLLPEQIAAESVEEARKGGVYDYSIFRANSNSYLVQKVSYQLSNTNFLDFFKYDPQKKNLLDEVKTFIHTPNASLYINSSELGASEGIGGMIIDLICNCLISQDEIIPFVFFIDEVHRYTKSPYSEEEFHDGLVLLAREGRKKGIFLFLTSQNPQDVSPILLGQMGTLLIHRLTHDDEIRTVKNHLDEYSVKQVKKLNCGEAILTSVNLINNIYLNITKCKRKQYNDTPLL
;
A
#
# COMPACT_ATOMS: atom_id res chain seq x y z
N GLU A 1 -3.13 -41.72 7.24
CA GLU A 1 -2.00 -42.64 7.53
C GLU A 1 -1.12 -42.73 6.30
N PHE A 2 0.15 -42.36 6.42
CA PHE A 2 1.14 -42.58 5.36
C PHE A 2 1.77 -43.96 5.58
N THR A 3 1.41 -44.90 4.71
CA THR A 3 2.08 -46.20 4.66
C THR A 3 3.29 -46.10 3.74
N THR A 4 4.44 -46.57 4.18
CA THR A 4 5.60 -46.71 3.33
C THR A 4 5.35 -47.82 2.31
N VAL A 5 5.64 -47.52 1.02
CA VAL A 5 5.51 -48.49 -0.06
C VAL A 5 6.62 -49.55 0.11
N GLY A 6 6.27 -50.83 0.16
CA GLY A 6 7.23 -51.95 0.25
C GLY A 6 7.98 -52.10 -1.07
N ILE A 7 9.20 -52.67 -1.00
CA ILE A 7 10.11 -52.82 -2.17
C ILE A 7 9.48 -53.64 -3.31
N ALA A 8 8.48 -54.49 -3.02
CA ALA A 8 7.80 -55.34 -3.99
C ALA A 8 6.40 -54.85 -4.39
N GLU A 9 5.99 -53.69 -3.90
CA GLU A 9 4.65 -53.17 -4.19
C GLU A 9 4.62 -52.40 -5.53
N LYS A 10 3.51 -52.48 -6.23
CA LYS A 10 3.31 -51.74 -7.47
C LYS A 10 2.92 -50.30 -7.18
N VAL A 11 3.61 -49.36 -7.82
CA VAL A 11 3.33 -47.93 -7.78
C VAL A 11 2.57 -47.55 -9.07
N TYR A 12 1.48 -46.84 -8.92
CA TYR A 12 0.67 -46.35 -10.03
C TYR A 12 0.64 -44.83 -10.02
N PHE A 13 0.55 -44.21 -11.21
CA PHE A 13 0.27 -42.79 -11.30
C PHE A 13 -1.16 -42.52 -10.80
N ALA A 14 -1.31 -41.49 -9.96
CA ALA A 14 -2.61 -41.03 -9.53
C ALA A 14 -3.38 -40.47 -10.75
N ASN A 15 -4.65 -40.83 -10.89
CA ASN A 15 -5.52 -40.22 -11.88
C ASN A 15 -6.08 -38.88 -11.34
N GLU A 16 -6.69 -38.10 -12.22
CA GLU A 16 -7.29 -36.82 -11.89
C GLU A 16 -8.21 -36.87 -10.63
N LYS A 17 -9.08 -37.87 -10.54
CA LYS A 17 -10.00 -38.02 -9.41
C LYS A 17 -9.29 -38.22 -8.07
N VAL A 18 -8.21 -39.01 -8.05
CA VAL A 18 -7.40 -39.21 -6.83
C VAL A 18 -6.68 -37.92 -6.44
N ILE A 19 -6.18 -37.16 -7.41
CA ILE A 19 -5.53 -35.88 -7.16
C ILE A 19 -6.54 -34.85 -6.65
N GLN A 20 -7.73 -34.77 -7.20
CA GLN A 20 -8.78 -33.89 -6.70
C GLN A 20 -9.18 -34.22 -5.24
N ILE A 21 -9.29 -35.49 -4.89
CA ILE A 21 -9.53 -35.91 -3.50
C ILE A 21 -8.35 -35.50 -2.61
N TYR A 22 -7.12 -35.65 -3.07
CA TYR A 22 -5.93 -35.22 -2.35
C TYR A 22 -5.96 -33.71 -2.13
N LEU A 23 -6.18 -32.90 -3.17
CA LEU A 23 -6.24 -31.42 -3.08
C LEU A 23 -7.31 -30.96 -2.09
N GLN A 24 -8.48 -31.61 -2.08
CA GLN A 24 -9.53 -31.33 -1.09
C GLN A 24 -9.11 -31.70 0.35
N SER A 25 -8.29 -32.73 0.51
CA SER A 25 -7.82 -33.21 1.82
C SER A 25 -6.69 -32.39 2.42
N VAL A 26 -5.97 -31.61 1.61
CA VAL A 26 -4.86 -30.77 2.10
C VAL A 26 -5.32 -29.44 2.69
N GLU A 27 -6.53 -28.96 2.35
CA GLU A 27 -7.11 -27.76 2.98
C GLU A 27 -7.61 -28.09 4.39
N THR A 28 -7.05 -27.40 5.39
CA THR A 28 -7.42 -27.57 6.80
C THR A 28 -8.56 -26.66 7.24
N THR A 29 -8.95 -25.68 6.42
CA THR A 29 -10.03 -24.73 6.72
C THR A 29 -11.38 -25.45 6.80
N LYS A 30 -12.06 -25.28 7.95
CA LYS A 30 -13.39 -25.88 8.20
C LYS A 30 -14.55 -24.97 7.79
N THR A 31 -14.28 -23.90 7.03
CA THR A 31 -15.32 -22.96 6.60
C THR A 31 -16.21 -23.58 5.53
N SER A 32 -17.50 -23.23 5.55
CA SER A 32 -18.49 -23.62 4.51
C SER A 32 -18.39 -22.74 3.25
N GLU A 33 -17.28 -22.03 3.07
CA GLU A 33 -17.06 -21.17 1.91
C GLU A 33 -16.99 -21.97 0.61
N VAL A 34 -17.53 -21.39 -0.46
CA VAL A 34 -17.38 -21.90 -1.82
C VAL A 34 -15.95 -21.65 -2.28
N GLN A 35 -15.33 -22.63 -2.91
CA GLN A 35 -14.01 -22.47 -3.52
C GLN A 35 -14.08 -21.43 -4.65
N LEU A 36 -13.03 -20.64 -4.79
CA LEU A 36 -12.83 -19.79 -5.96
C LEU A 36 -12.73 -20.67 -7.22
N LYS A 37 -13.15 -20.15 -8.35
CA LYS A 37 -12.86 -20.79 -9.64
C LYS A 37 -11.35 -20.96 -9.79
N SER A 38 -10.98 -22.00 -10.53
CA SER A 38 -9.56 -22.31 -10.74
C SER A 38 -8.81 -21.17 -11.39
N PHE A 39 -7.65 -20.84 -10.84
CA PHE A 39 -6.67 -19.91 -11.42
C PHE A 39 -5.36 -20.62 -11.81
N ALA A 40 -5.26 -21.92 -11.56
CA ALA A 40 -4.07 -22.71 -11.83
C ALA A 40 -4.42 -24.17 -12.08
N THR A 41 -3.48 -24.89 -12.68
CA THR A 41 -3.51 -26.36 -12.73
C THR A 41 -2.39 -26.94 -11.83
N TYR A 42 -2.51 -28.20 -11.46
CA TYR A 42 -1.47 -28.89 -10.71
C TYR A 42 -0.23 -29.05 -11.60
N LEU A 43 0.95 -28.73 -11.09
CA LEU A 43 2.18 -28.77 -11.87
C LEU A 43 2.40 -30.15 -12.50
N ASN A 44 2.76 -30.18 -13.80
CA ASN A 44 2.93 -31.38 -14.64
C ASN A 44 1.62 -32.18 -14.90
N MET A 45 0.45 -31.63 -14.55
CA MET A 45 -0.85 -32.24 -14.80
C MET A 45 -1.85 -31.17 -15.25
N ASN A 46 -1.73 -30.75 -16.50
CA ASN A 46 -2.47 -29.61 -17.05
C ASN A 46 -4.00 -29.78 -17.05
N ASP A 47 -4.48 -31.02 -16.95
CA ASP A 47 -5.90 -31.33 -16.91
C ASP A 47 -6.48 -31.30 -15.48
N VAL A 48 -5.65 -31.11 -14.45
CA VAL A 48 -6.07 -31.07 -13.07
C VAL A 48 -6.15 -29.63 -12.58
N GLU A 49 -7.33 -29.04 -12.67
CA GLU A 49 -7.61 -27.70 -12.14
C GLU A 49 -7.49 -27.69 -10.61
N VAL A 50 -6.92 -26.59 -10.09
CA VAL A 50 -6.76 -26.37 -8.65
C VAL A 50 -7.59 -25.18 -8.22
N SER A 51 -8.46 -25.41 -7.25
CA SER A 51 -9.33 -24.41 -6.65
C SER A 51 -9.13 -24.39 -5.13
N PHE A 52 -9.15 -23.21 -4.55
CA PHE A 52 -9.01 -23.02 -3.11
C PHE A 52 -10.14 -22.18 -2.55
N LYS A 53 -10.44 -22.36 -1.27
CA LYS A 53 -11.31 -21.45 -0.55
C LYS A 53 -10.63 -20.08 -0.39
N PRO A 54 -11.39 -18.96 -0.41
CA PRO A 54 -10.84 -17.66 -0.08
C PRO A 54 -10.07 -17.63 1.23
N SER A 55 -10.58 -18.32 2.26
CA SER A 55 -9.92 -18.42 3.56
C SER A 55 -8.55 -19.13 3.51
N THR A 56 -8.37 -20.11 2.61
CA THR A 56 -7.06 -20.78 2.43
C THR A 56 -6.01 -19.80 1.91
N LEU A 57 -6.41 -18.87 1.04
CA LEU A 57 -5.50 -17.90 0.44
C LEU A 57 -5.30 -16.67 1.33
N PHE A 58 -6.36 -16.17 1.98
CA PHE A 58 -6.37 -14.80 2.52
C PHE A 58 -6.52 -14.71 4.04
N ASP A 59 -6.97 -15.75 4.76
CA ASP A 59 -7.17 -15.69 6.22
C ASP A 59 -5.93 -15.22 6.99
N HIS A 60 -4.75 -15.48 6.46
CA HIS A 60 -3.48 -15.04 7.03
C HIS A 60 -2.67 -14.21 6.04
N HIS A 61 -3.38 -13.43 5.20
CA HIS A 61 -2.78 -12.61 4.15
C HIS A 61 -1.98 -13.42 3.12
N LEU A 62 -1.99 -12.98 1.89
CA LEU A 62 -1.29 -13.60 0.77
C LEU A 62 -0.11 -12.72 0.32
N PHE A 63 1.07 -13.32 0.20
CA PHE A 63 2.24 -12.68 -0.37
C PHE A 63 2.73 -13.45 -1.60
N ALA A 64 2.70 -12.81 -2.77
CA ALA A 64 3.25 -13.38 -4.00
C ALA A 64 4.64 -12.77 -4.28
N VAL A 65 5.63 -13.63 -4.45
CA VAL A 65 7.02 -13.24 -4.64
C VAL A 65 7.65 -13.99 -5.80
N GLY A 66 8.54 -13.33 -6.52
CA GLY A 66 9.30 -13.93 -7.62
C GLY A 66 10.05 -12.89 -8.43
N THR A 67 11.15 -13.30 -9.04
CA THR A 67 11.98 -12.43 -9.89
C THR A 67 11.20 -11.93 -11.11
N THR A 68 11.73 -10.90 -11.76
CA THR A 68 11.17 -10.38 -13.03
C THR A 68 10.97 -11.52 -14.03
N ASN A 69 9.87 -11.51 -14.76
CA ASN A 69 9.46 -12.53 -15.73
C ASN A 69 9.25 -13.95 -15.13
N SER A 70 9.04 -14.08 -13.84
CA SER A 70 8.68 -15.37 -13.22
C SER A 70 7.19 -15.73 -13.33
N GLY A 71 6.33 -14.77 -13.70
CA GLY A 71 4.87 -14.93 -13.78
C GLY A 71 4.09 -14.35 -12.60
N LYS A 72 4.74 -13.64 -11.68
CA LYS A 72 4.13 -13.04 -10.48
C LYS A 72 2.91 -12.17 -10.79
N SER A 73 3.04 -11.18 -11.70
CA SER A 73 1.92 -10.28 -12.05
C SER A 73 0.79 -11.03 -12.76
N THR A 74 1.12 -12.04 -13.57
CA THR A 74 0.10 -12.91 -14.19
C THR A 74 -0.69 -13.68 -13.14
N SER A 75 -0.03 -14.20 -12.11
CA SER A 75 -0.67 -14.90 -11.00
C SER A 75 -1.55 -13.96 -10.20
N ALA A 76 -1.04 -12.77 -9.88
CA ALA A 76 -1.81 -11.75 -9.17
C ALA A 76 -3.09 -11.41 -9.94
N LEU A 77 -2.97 -11.11 -11.23
CA LEU A 77 -4.13 -10.79 -12.07
C LEU A 77 -5.12 -11.97 -12.19
N SER A 78 -4.62 -13.21 -12.31
CA SER A 78 -5.50 -14.40 -12.38
C SER A 78 -6.28 -14.61 -11.09
N ILE A 79 -5.67 -14.38 -9.93
CA ILE A 79 -6.35 -14.47 -8.62
C ILE A 79 -7.37 -13.33 -8.48
N LEU A 80 -7.01 -12.08 -8.83
CA LEU A 80 -7.92 -10.93 -8.81
C LEU A 80 -9.12 -11.13 -9.75
N ASP A 81 -8.89 -11.72 -10.93
CA ASP A 81 -9.94 -12.10 -11.87
C ASP A 81 -10.98 -13.02 -11.20
N LYS A 82 -10.52 -14.07 -10.50
CA LYS A 82 -11.43 -15.00 -9.84
C LYS A 82 -12.16 -14.38 -8.66
N LEU A 83 -11.53 -13.45 -7.94
CA LEU A 83 -12.21 -12.68 -6.90
C LEU A 83 -13.35 -11.84 -7.47
N ILE A 84 -13.12 -11.13 -8.58
CA ILE A 84 -14.16 -10.33 -9.26
C ILE A 84 -15.27 -11.23 -9.81
N GLU A 85 -14.92 -12.35 -10.49
CA GLU A 85 -15.90 -13.29 -11.00
C GLU A 85 -16.83 -13.86 -9.91
N GLU A 86 -16.33 -14.01 -8.68
CA GLU A 86 -17.09 -14.47 -7.51
C GLU A 86 -17.66 -13.30 -6.68
N ASN A 87 -17.75 -12.10 -7.25
CA ASN A 87 -18.26 -10.89 -6.59
C ASN A 87 -17.59 -10.58 -5.24
N LYS A 88 -16.31 -10.95 -5.09
CA LYS A 88 -15.52 -10.55 -3.93
C LYS A 88 -15.02 -9.12 -4.12
N LYS A 89 -15.15 -8.35 -3.06
CA LYS A 89 -14.75 -6.95 -3.04
C LYS A 89 -13.23 -6.82 -2.99
N ILE A 90 -12.66 -5.95 -3.82
CA ILE A 90 -11.22 -5.72 -3.88
C ILE A 90 -10.89 -4.22 -3.87
N LEU A 91 -9.78 -3.87 -3.23
CA LEU A 91 -9.08 -2.59 -3.33
C LEU A 91 -7.72 -2.84 -3.96
N ILE A 92 -7.40 -2.17 -5.05
CA ILE A 92 -6.14 -2.35 -5.79
C ILE A 92 -5.34 -1.05 -5.73
N ILE A 93 -4.06 -1.14 -5.37
CA ILE A 93 -3.07 -0.06 -5.55
C ILE A 93 -2.02 -0.53 -6.54
N ASP A 94 -1.87 0.22 -7.62
CA ASP A 94 -1.01 -0.09 -8.75
C ASP A 94 -0.02 1.06 -9.00
N PRO A 95 1.27 0.88 -8.61
CA PRO A 95 2.30 1.90 -8.78
C PRO A 95 2.88 1.96 -10.20
N THR A 96 2.56 0.99 -11.03
CA THR A 96 3.13 0.85 -12.38
C THR A 96 2.13 1.15 -13.47
N GLY A 97 0.83 1.15 -13.16
CA GLY A 97 -0.25 1.24 -14.12
C GLY A 97 -0.42 -0.05 -14.95
N GLU A 98 0.16 -1.16 -14.51
CA GLU A 98 0.14 -2.45 -15.21
C GLU A 98 -1.29 -2.99 -15.36
N TYR A 99 -2.16 -2.74 -14.38
CA TYR A 99 -3.54 -3.24 -14.33
C TYR A 99 -4.60 -2.21 -14.76
N ARG A 100 -4.21 -1.04 -15.28
CA ARG A 100 -5.13 0.08 -15.58
C ARG A 100 -6.30 -0.28 -16.49
N ASP A 101 -6.12 -1.22 -17.43
CA ASP A 101 -7.15 -1.70 -18.36
C ASP A 101 -7.55 -3.16 -18.13
N SER A 102 -7.12 -3.75 -17.00
CA SER A 102 -7.46 -5.13 -16.66
C SER A 102 -8.92 -5.28 -16.25
N PHE A 103 -9.52 -4.24 -15.71
CA PHE A 103 -10.89 -4.24 -15.21
C PHE A 103 -11.71 -3.13 -15.89
N SER A 104 -12.98 -3.42 -16.18
CA SER A 104 -13.91 -2.42 -16.69
C SER A 104 -14.37 -1.46 -15.59
N GLU A 105 -14.90 -0.30 -15.97
CA GLU A 105 -15.47 0.66 -15.02
C GLU A 105 -16.75 0.14 -14.33
N GLN A 106 -17.39 -0.89 -14.88
CA GLN A 106 -18.53 -1.57 -14.27
C GLN A 106 -18.10 -2.52 -13.13
N GLU A 107 -16.88 -3.06 -13.22
CA GLU A 107 -16.33 -3.98 -12.22
C GLU A 107 -15.61 -3.22 -11.09
N VAL A 108 -14.86 -2.19 -11.43
CA VAL A 108 -14.08 -1.39 -10.46
C VAL A 108 -14.19 0.10 -10.74
N LYS A 109 -14.37 0.90 -9.70
CA LYS A 109 -14.22 2.35 -9.79
C LYS A 109 -12.74 2.69 -9.91
N LYS A 110 -12.37 3.53 -10.86
CA LYS A 110 -10.96 3.93 -11.10
C LYS A 110 -10.68 5.32 -10.54
N LEU A 111 -9.55 5.45 -9.86
CA LEU A 111 -8.99 6.70 -9.37
C LEU A 111 -7.55 6.82 -9.88
N ASN A 112 -7.20 8.01 -10.41
CA ASN A 112 -5.86 8.32 -10.88
C ASN A 112 -5.29 9.43 -9.99
N LEU A 113 -4.33 9.08 -9.14
CA LEU A 113 -3.73 10.00 -8.18
C LEU A 113 -2.96 11.11 -8.91
N GLY A 114 -3.21 12.35 -8.50
CA GLY A 114 -2.64 13.53 -9.13
C GLY A 114 -3.42 14.05 -10.36
N VAL A 115 -4.23 13.20 -11.00
CA VAL A 115 -5.01 13.55 -12.20
C VAL A 115 -6.45 13.91 -11.82
N ASP A 116 -7.23 12.95 -11.35
CA ASP A 116 -8.63 13.12 -10.96
C ASP A 116 -8.88 13.03 -9.46
N THR A 117 -7.84 12.66 -8.70
CA THR A 117 -7.93 12.38 -7.27
C THR A 117 -6.75 13.00 -6.53
N ILE A 118 -7.06 13.67 -5.42
CA ILE A 118 -6.10 14.38 -4.56
C ILE A 118 -6.21 13.91 -3.11
N VAL A 119 -5.22 14.26 -2.29
CA VAL A 119 -5.31 14.23 -0.83
C VAL A 119 -5.35 15.66 -0.30
N SER A 120 -6.39 15.99 0.46
CA SER A 120 -6.47 17.28 1.13
C SER A 120 -5.31 17.45 2.12
N PRO A 121 -4.58 18.57 2.08
CA PRO A 121 -3.52 18.88 3.06
C PRO A 121 -4.02 18.83 4.51
N SER A 122 -5.29 19.14 4.77
CA SER A 122 -5.89 19.10 6.11
C SER A 122 -5.92 17.70 6.73
N LYS A 123 -5.84 16.66 5.91
CA LYS A 123 -5.88 15.25 6.36
C LYS A 123 -4.51 14.69 6.77
N LEU A 124 -3.43 15.41 6.51
CA LEU A 124 -2.08 14.97 6.86
C LEU A 124 -1.78 15.22 8.35
N SER A 125 -1.29 14.20 9.05
CA SER A 125 -0.72 14.34 10.39
C SER A 125 0.65 15.04 10.36
N MET A 126 1.10 15.55 11.50
CA MET A 126 2.44 16.17 11.59
C MET A 126 3.56 15.18 11.30
N GLN A 127 3.37 13.89 11.62
CA GLN A 127 4.33 12.85 11.28
C GLN A 127 4.43 12.66 9.76
N GLN A 128 3.30 12.65 9.05
CA GLN A 128 3.27 12.57 7.59
C GLN A 128 3.88 13.80 6.93
N TRP A 129 3.62 15.00 7.46
CA TRP A 129 4.30 16.22 7.04
C TRP A 129 5.81 16.15 7.25
N SER A 130 6.26 15.61 8.40
CA SER A 130 7.68 15.46 8.71
C SER A 130 8.40 14.58 7.72
N VAL A 131 7.73 13.51 7.31
CA VAL A 131 8.23 12.60 6.29
C VAL A 131 8.23 13.27 4.92
N LEU A 132 7.11 13.87 4.53
CA LEU A 132 6.92 14.51 3.24
C LEU A 132 8.04 15.53 2.95
N PHE A 133 8.45 16.27 3.97
CA PHE A 133 9.53 17.26 3.87
C PHE A 133 10.84 16.79 4.49
N GLU A 134 11.02 15.49 4.76
CA GLU A 134 12.27 14.89 5.24
C GLU A 134 12.88 15.64 6.44
N MET A 135 12.09 15.95 7.45
CA MET A 135 12.51 16.79 8.55
C MET A 135 13.45 16.06 9.51
N ASN A 136 14.59 16.68 9.78
CA ASN A 136 15.68 16.08 10.56
C ASN A 136 15.70 16.52 12.04
N SER A 137 14.82 17.42 12.49
CA SER A 137 14.83 17.94 13.85
C SER A 137 13.46 18.36 14.36
N ASN A 138 13.25 18.24 15.67
CA ASN A 138 12.01 18.68 16.34
C ASN A 138 11.73 20.18 16.15
N THR A 139 12.76 21.01 15.96
CA THR A 139 12.61 22.45 15.73
C THR A 139 11.97 22.75 14.37
N GLN A 140 12.36 22.04 13.31
CA GLN A 140 11.74 22.19 11.99
C GLN A 140 10.27 21.78 12.01
N GLY A 141 9.94 20.69 12.72
CA GLY A 141 8.56 20.24 12.89
C GLY A 141 7.68 21.26 13.61
N ALA A 142 8.21 21.92 14.63
CA ALA A 142 7.47 22.96 15.35
C ALA A 142 7.18 24.20 14.46
N VAL A 143 8.16 24.66 13.69
CA VAL A 143 7.98 25.79 12.76
C VAL A 143 6.98 25.43 11.65
N LEU A 144 7.07 24.23 11.09
CA LEU A 144 6.12 23.75 10.09
C LEU A 144 4.70 23.68 10.64
N ALA A 145 4.53 23.18 11.88
CA ALA A 145 3.22 23.11 12.53
C ALA A 145 2.60 24.51 12.71
N GLU A 146 3.41 25.50 13.12
CA GLU A 146 2.94 26.88 13.23
C GLU A 146 2.58 27.47 11.86
N ALA A 147 3.37 27.23 10.82
CA ALA A 147 3.09 27.68 9.47
C ALA A 147 1.78 27.08 8.92
N ILE A 148 1.57 25.77 9.07
CA ILE A 148 0.33 25.10 8.68
C ILE A 148 -0.86 25.71 9.42
N LYS A 149 -0.74 25.94 10.72
CA LYS A 149 -1.79 26.52 11.55
C LYS A 149 -2.13 27.94 11.12
N SER A 150 -1.11 28.74 10.76
CA SER A 150 -1.29 30.10 10.25
C SER A 150 -2.02 30.11 8.90
N LEU A 151 -1.68 29.22 7.97
CA LEU A 151 -2.36 29.10 6.68
C LEU A 151 -3.80 28.62 6.83
N ARG A 152 -4.07 27.65 7.70
CA ARG A 152 -5.45 27.21 8.02
C ARG A 152 -6.28 28.35 8.60
N TYR A 153 -5.70 29.18 9.44
CA TYR A 153 -6.36 30.37 9.99
C TYR A 153 -6.75 31.37 8.89
N GLN A 154 -5.85 31.67 7.98
CA GLN A 154 -6.12 32.54 6.83
C GLN A 154 -7.24 31.97 5.96
N HIS A 155 -7.12 30.72 5.58
CA HIS A 155 -8.14 30.05 4.75
C HIS A 155 -9.53 30.03 5.42
N LYS A 156 -9.59 29.81 6.74
CA LYS A 156 -10.84 29.88 7.51
C LYS A 156 -11.51 31.26 7.47
N ASN A 157 -10.68 32.31 7.39
CA ASN A 157 -11.15 33.68 7.26
C ASN A 157 -11.45 34.10 5.82
N GLY A 158 -11.38 33.16 4.85
CA GLY A 158 -11.62 33.43 3.44
C GLY A 158 -10.45 34.08 2.71
N GLU A 159 -9.25 34.09 3.34
CA GLU A 159 -8.02 34.69 2.79
C GLU A 159 -7.10 33.59 2.25
N ASN A 160 -6.62 33.76 1.02
CA ASN A 160 -5.67 32.85 0.39
C ASN A 160 -4.28 33.53 0.27
N CYS A 161 -3.72 33.88 1.44
CA CYS A 161 -2.41 34.54 1.56
C CYS A 161 -1.72 34.13 2.87
N CYS A 162 -0.45 34.45 2.99
CA CYS A 162 0.31 34.22 4.22
C CYS A 162 -0.15 35.13 5.37
N LEU A 163 -0.05 34.61 6.59
CA LEU A 163 -0.35 35.34 7.82
C LEU A 163 0.88 36.15 8.24
N GLU A 164 0.84 37.46 8.03
CA GLU A 164 1.82 38.41 8.55
C GLU A 164 1.67 38.55 10.06
N LYS A 165 2.70 38.17 10.86
CA LYS A 165 2.66 38.22 12.33
C LYS A 165 3.31 39.48 12.92
N VAL A 166 4.23 40.12 12.18
CA VAL A 166 4.94 41.31 12.66
C VAL A 166 3.95 42.44 13.02
N GLY A 167 4.12 43.03 14.20
CA GLY A 167 3.24 44.10 14.71
C GLY A 167 1.91 43.60 15.32
N LYS A 168 1.57 42.34 15.21
CA LYS A 168 0.34 41.80 15.82
C LYS A 168 0.52 41.51 17.30
N ASN A 169 -0.56 41.67 18.08
CA ASN A 169 -0.60 41.36 19.50
C ASN A 169 -0.47 39.83 19.69
N ILE A 170 0.50 39.39 20.48
CA ILE A 170 0.82 37.98 20.69
C ILE A 170 -0.32 37.22 21.32
N ALA A 171 -0.88 37.72 22.43
CA ALA A 171 -1.91 37.05 23.19
C ALA A 171 -3.22 36.89 22.37
N GLN A 172 -3.61 37.93 21.63
CA GLN A 172 -4.76 37.88 20.77
C GLN A 172 -4.57 36.88 19.62
N LEU A 173 -3.45 36.96 18.91
CA LEU A 173 -3.17 36.08 17.80
C LEU A 173 -3.05 34.60 18.22
N GLN A 174 -2.41 34.33 19.36
CA GLN A 174 -2.34 32.97 19.90
C GLN A 174 -3.72 32.41 20.26
N LYS A 175 -4.61 33.27 20.82
CA LYS A 175 -6.00 32.88 21.08
C LYS A 175 -6.73 32.56 19.79
N ASP A 176 -6.59 33.38 18.77
CA ASP A 176 -7.24 33.18 17.48
C ASP A 176 -6.73 31.89 16.80
N LEU A 177 -5.42 31.69 16.78
CA LEU A 177 -4.80 30.46 16.24
C LEU A 177 -5.20 29.20 17.05
N SER A 178 -5.39 29.30 18.36
CA SER A 178 -5.81 28.16 19.19
C SER A 178 -7.24 27.68 18.92
N SER A 179 -8.04 28.48 18.24
CA SER A 179 -9.41 28.14 17.81
C SER A 179 -9.43 27.22 16.57
N ILE A 180 -8.29 27.03 15.92
CA ILE A 180 -8.15 26.18 14.73
C ILE A 180 -7.98 24.74 15.16
N GLN A 181 -8.91 23.87 14.76
CA GLN A 181 -8.83 22.42 14.97
C GLN A 181 -8.04 21.75 13.84
N ASN A 182 -7.47 20.56 14.11
CA ASN A 182 -6.64 19.86 13.12
C ASN A 182 -7.41 19.43 11.85
N ASP A 183 -8.74 19.28 11.96
CA ASP A 183 -9.62 18.88 10.85
C ASP A 183 -10.27 20.07 10.14
N ASP A 184 -10.09 21.29 10.67
CA ASP A 184 -10.65 22.50 10.10
C ASP A 184 -9.77 23.03 8.97
N ASN A 185 -10.32 23.02 7.78
CA ASN A 185 -9.90 23.77 6.60
C ASN A 185 -8.63 23.32 5.87
N ASP A 186 -8.81 23.11 4.59
CA ASP A 186 -7.76 23.04 3.61
C ASP A 186 -7.04 24.39 3.49
N PHE A 187 -5.88 24.39 2.91
CA PHE A 187 -5.10 25.58 2.61
C PHE A 187 -4.29 25.34 1.33
N ASP A 188 -3.84 26.41 0.69
CA ASP A 188 -2.97 26.31 -0.47
C ASP A 188 -1.53 25.96 -0.02
N ILE A 189 -1.12 24.71 -0.29
CA ILE A 189 0.21 24.22 0.08
C ILE A 189 1.33 25.02 -0.59
N SER A 190 1.08 25.69 -1.72
CA SER A 190 2.09 26.50 -2.41
C SER A 190 2.54 27.72 -1.61
N LEU A 191 1.74 28.16 -0.65
CA LEU A 191 2.06 29.26 0.27
C LEU A 191 2.95 28.84 1.44
N LEU A 192 3.21 27.55 1.61
CA LEU A 192 3.91 27.03 2.79
C LEU A 192 5.34 27.55 2.93
N PRO A 193 6.19 27.64 1.88
CA PRO A 193 7.52 28.22 2.02
C PRO A 193 7.51 29.66 2.50
N GLU A 194 6.61 30.49 1.96
CA GLU A 194 6.46 31.89 2.33
C GLU A 194 5.96 32.01 3.77
N GLN A 195 4.99 31.19 4.17
CA GLN A 195 4.50 31.18 5.56
C GLN A 195 5.57 30.72 6.55
N ILE A 196 6.40 29.72 6.22
CA ILE A 196 7.53 29.31 7.06
C ILE A 196 8.51 30.49 7.26
N ALA A 197 8.75 31.28 6.22
CA ALA A 197 9.56 32.49 6.35
C ALA A 197 8.88 33.54 7.27
N ALA A 198 7.56 33.72 7.15
CA ALA A 198 6.76 34.63 7.98
C ALA A 198 6.69 34.21 9.48
N GLU A 199 6.98 32.93 9.79
CA GLU A 199 7.10 32.46 11.19
C GLU A 199 8.41 32.92 11.88
N SER A 200 9.26 33.66 11.20
CA SER A 200 10.52 34.20 11.74
C SER A 200 10.29 35.43 12.61
N VAL A 201 9.52 35.28 13.69
CA VAL A 201 9.15 36.35 14.60
C VAL A 201 9.50 36.04 16.05
N GLU A 202 9.74 37.07 16.85
CA GLU A 202 9.94 37.00 18.30
C GLU A 202 9.19 38.11 19.02
N GLU A 203 9.11 38.04 20.34
CA GLU A 203 8.48 39.10 21.11
C GLU A 203 9.34 40.39 21.05
N ALA A 204 8.70 41.50 20.69
CA ALA A 204 9.36 42.79 20.65
C ALA A 204 9.85 43.23 22.04
N ARG A 205 10.94 44.00 22.11
CA ARG A 205 11.53 44.46 23.37
C ARG A 205 10.55 45.24 24.27
N LYS A 206 9.53 45.90 23.71
CA LYS A 206 8.48 46.57 24.46
C LYS A 206 7.40 45.62 24.98
N GLY A 207 7.47 44.33 24.61
CA GLY A 207 6.52 43.29 24.98
C GLY A 207 5.19 43.35 24.25
N GLY A 208 4.49 42.21 24.21
CA GLY A 208 3.09 42.07 23.78
C GLY A 208 2.83 42.08 22.28
N VAL A 209 3.79 42.38 21.43
CA VAL A 209 3.69 42.31 19.97
C VAL A 209 4.82 41.51 19.34
N TYR A 210 4.59 40.93 18.18
CA TYR A 210 5.64 40.27 17.41
C TYR A 210 6.53 41.24 16.66
N ASP A 211 7.83 40.97 16.66
CA ASP A 211 8.84 41.67 15.86
C ASP A 211 9.62 40.65 15.04
N TYR A 212 10.26 41.08 13.96
CA TYR A 212 11.03 40.21 13.09
C TYR A 212 12.34 39.74 13.77
N SER A 213 12.63 38.42 13.66
CA SER A 213 13.83 37.82 14.23
C SER A 213 14.77 37.31 13.14
N ILE A 214 15.93 38.00 12.96
CA ILE A 214 16.99 37.59 12.03
C ILE A 214 17.51 36.19 12.40
N PHE A 215 17.62 35.88 13.69
CA PHE A 215 18.10 34.58 14.16
C PHE A 215 17.15 33.45 13.72
N ARG A 216 15.83 33.60 13.90
CA ARG A 216 14.84 32.64 13.47
C ARG A 216 14.78 32.55 11.94
N ALA A 217 14.91 33.66 11.22
CA ALA A 217 14.92 33.64 9.76
C ALA A 217 16.08 32.81 9.20
N ASN A 218 17.27 32.97 9.78
CA ASN A 218 18.44 32.16 9.41
C ASN A 218 18.22 30.67 9.73
N SER A 219 17.62 30.36 10.89
CA SER A 219 17.31 28.98 11.27
C SER A 219 16.24 28.32 10.37
N ASN A 220 15.27 29.11 9.92
CA ASN A 220 14.18 28.63 9.08
C ASN A 220 14.56 28.51 7.59
N SER A 221 15.62 29.20 7.16
CA SER A 221 16.01 29.30 5.73
C SER A 221 16.22 27.94 5.07
N TYR A 222 16.80 26.98 5.78
CA TYR A 222 17.00 25.64 5.26
C TYR A 222 15.67 24.89 5.07
N LEU A 223 14.72 25.04 6.00
CA LEU A 223 13.39 24.44 5.87
C LEU A 223 12.62 25.07 4.70
N VAL A 224 12.71 26.41 4.54
CA VAL A 224 12.11 27.12 3.39
C VAL A 224 12.63 26.56 2.07
N GLN A 225 13.96 26.41 1.94
CA GLN A 225 14.57 25.86 0.72
C GLN A 225 14.11 24.43 0.45
N LYS A 226 14.07 23.60 1.49
CA LYS A 226 13.68 22.20 1.40
C LYS A 226 12.23 22.03 0.95
N VAL A 227 11.31 22.76 1.58
CA VAL A 227 9.89 22.76 1.22
C VAL A 227 9.70 23.31 -0.20
N SER A 228 10.38 24.41 -0.56
CA SER A 228 10.34 24.97 -1.92
C SER A 228 10.81 23.97 -2.97
N TYR A 229 11.88 23.21 -2.68
CA TYR A 229 12.39 22.20 -3.57
C TYR A 229 11.37 21.08 -3.81
N GLN A 230 10.75 20.54 -2.76
CA GLN A 230 9.72 19.51 -2.88
C GLN A 230 8.49 20.02 -3.66
N LEU A 231 8.06 21.26 -3.37
CA LEU A 231 6.92 21.88 -4.05
C LEU A 231 7.21 22.29 -5.49
N SER A 232 8.48 22.31 -5.92
CA SER A 232 8.84 22.52 -7.34
C SER A 232 8.49 21.33 -8.22
N ASN A 233 8.23 20.16 -7.63
CA ASN A 233 7.71 19.01 -8.35
C ASN A 233 6.22 19.21 -8.62
N THR A 234 5.85 19.42 -9.88
CA THR A 234 4.48 19.70 -10.30
C THR A 234 3.51 18.56 -9.98
N ASN A 235 3.96 17.31 -10.13
CA ASN A 235 3.13 16.13 -9.82
C ASN A 235 2.78 16.06 -8.34
N PHE A 236 3.74 16.45 -7.47
CA PHE A 236 3.52 16.55 -6.04
C PHE A 236 2.49 17.63 -5.71
N LEU A 237 2.66 18.83 -6.26
CA LEU A 237 1.72 19.95 -6.05
C LEU A 237 0.30 19.59 -6.52
N ASP A 238 0.18 18.98 -7.69
CA ASP A 238 -1.12 18.61 -8.25
C ASP A 238 -1.86 17.57 -7.39
N PHE A 239 -1.13 16.75 -6.65
CA PHE A 239 -1.72 15.78 -5.73
C PHE A 239 -2.21 16.38 -4.42
N PHE A 240 -1.52 17.40 -3.89
CA PHE A 240 -1.87 18.06 -2.62
C PHE A 240 -2.56 19.41 -2.79
N LYS A 241 -2.63 19.95 -3.99
CA LYS A 241 -3.33 21.21 -4.24
C LYS A 241 -4.84 20.98 -4.09
N TYR A 242 -5.45 21.75 -3.21
CA TYR A 242 -6.91 21.73 -3.07
C TYR A 242 -7.57 22.11 -4.41
N ASP A 243 -8.41 21.23 -4.91
CA ASP A 243 -9.21 21.41 -6.10
C ASP A 243 -10.61 20.84 -5.86
N PRO A 244 -11.66 21.70 -5.79
CA PRO A 244 -13.01 21.24 -5.52
C PRO A 244 -13.61 20.37 -6.64
N GLN A 245 -12.99 20.34 -7.82
CA GLN A 245 -13.43 19.50 -8.94
C GLN A 245 -12.85 18.09 -8.88
N LYS A 246 -11.77 17.90 -8.11
CA LYS A 246 -11.12 16.60 -7.95
C LYS A 246 -11.70 15.82 -6.76
N LYS A 247 -11.66 14.51 -6.85
CA LYS A 247 -12.09 13.60 -5.78
C LYS A 247 -11.08 13.62 -4.64
N ASN A 248 -11.53 13.49 -3.40
CA ASN A 248 -10.64 13.28 -2.26
C ASN A 248 -10.42 11.76 -2.07
N LEU A 249 -9.17 11.32 -2.08
CA LEU A 249 -8.78 9.91 -1.94
C LEU A 249 -9.40 9.25 -0.70
N LEU A 250 -9.29 9.89 0.46
CA LEU A 250 -9.75 9.29 1.72
C LEU A 250 -11.27 9.19 1.80
N ASP A 251 -12.01 10.14 1.20
CA ASP A 251 -13.46 10.08 1.14
C ASP A 251 -13.93 8.99 0.17
N GLU A 252 -13.20 8.78 -0.94
CA GLU A 252 -13.45 7.68 -1.86
C GLU A 252 -13.19 6.31 -1.21
N VAL A 253 -12.12 6.19 -0.43
CA VAL A 253 -11.81 4.97 0.35
C VAL A 253 -12.89 4.71 1.39
N LYS A 254 -13.36 5.73 2.13
CA LYS A 254 -14.47 5.61 3.09
C LYS A 254 -15.77 5.17 2.39
N THR A 255 -16.09 5.76 1.24
CA THR A 255 -17.25 5.35 0.44
C THR A 255 -17.14 3.89 -0.01
N PHE A 256 -15.96 3.50 -0.49
CA PHE A 256 -15.69 2.12 -0.87
C PHE A 256 -15.93 1.15 0.28
N ILE A 257 -15.42 1.41 1.49
CA ILE A 257 -15.53 0.50 2.64
C ILE A 257 -16.97 0.08 2.92
N HIS A 258 -17.90 1.02 2.85
CA HIS A 258 -19.32 0.83 3.21
C HIS A 258 -20.23 0.48 2.02
N THR A 259 -19.72 0.49 0.77
CA THR A 259 -20.54 0.18 -0.41
C THR A 259 -20.43 -1.31 -0.75
N PRO A 260 -21.53 -2.09 -0.70
CA PRO A 260 -21.53 -3.49 -1.10
C PRO A 260 -21.16 -3.66 -2.57
N ASN A 261 -20.46 -4.73 -2.89
CA ASN A 261 -20.08 -5.14 -4.26
C ASN A 261 -19.33 -4.06 -5.08
N ALA A 262 -18.86 -3.01 -4.46
CA ALA A 262 -18.02 -2.00 -5.10
C ALA A 262 -16.56 -2.40 -4.93
N SER A 263 -15.81 -2.42 -6.02
CA SER A 263 -14.35 -2.56 -6.00
C SER A 263 -13.70 -1.24 -6.41
N LEU A 264 -12.48 -1.00 -5.95
CA LEU A 264 -11.76 0.25 -6.16
C LEU A 264 -10.34 -0.03 -6.70
N TYR A 265 -9.98 0.65 -7.78
CA TYR A 265 -8.64 0.65 -8.35
C TYR A 265 -8.02 2.03 -8.23
N ILE A 266 -6.83 2.10 -7.65
CA ILE A 266 -6.05 3.32 -7.45
C ILE A 266 -4.76 3.21 -8.27
N ASN A 267 -4.69 4.00 -9.33
CA ASN A 267 -3.49 4.18 -10.11
C ASN A 267 -2.61 5.24 -9.48
N SER A 268 -1.40 4.85 -9.06
CA SER A 268 -0.40 5.75 -8.48
C SER A 268 0.84 5.94 -9.38
N SER A 269 0.78 5.52 -10.65
CA SER A 269 1.92 5.58 -11.57
C SER A 269 2.37 7.01 -11.89
N GLU A 270 1.44 7.96 -11.91
CA GLU A 270 1.73 9.38 -12.20
C GLU A 270 2.48 10.10 -11.06
N LEU A 271 2.42 9.57 -9.83
CA LEU A 271 3.16 10.14 -8.70
C LEU A 271 4.68 9.94 -8.84
N GLY A 272 5.09 9.14 -9.83
CA GLY A 272 6.49 8.83 -10.08
C GLY A 272 7.12 7.98 -8.98
N ALA A 273 8.39 7.65 -9.18
CA ALA A 273 9.22 6.99 -8.18
C ALA A 273 9.75 7.98 -7.13
N SER A 274 9.04 9.10 -6.88
CA SER A 274 9.46 10.04 -5.84
C SER A 274 9.30 9.34 -4.51
N GLU A 275 10.42 8.98 -4.02
CA GLU A 275 10.69 8.19 -2.85
C GLU A 275 9.99 8.85 -1.65
N GLY A 276 9.19 8.07 -0.92
CA GLY A 276 8.47 8.51 0.28
C GLY A 276 6.97 8.86 0.08
N ILE A 277 6.54 9.43 -1.04
CA ILE A 277 5.11 9.79 -1.25
C ILE A 277 4.24 8.54 -1.33
N GLY A 278 4.70 7.52 -2.03
CA GLY A 278 3.98 6.25 -2.14
C GLY A 278 3.73 5.61 -0.77
N GLY A 279 4.78 5.53 0.07
CA GLY A 279 4.68 5.01 1.44
C GLY A 279 3.69 5.81 2.30
N MET A 280 3.71 7.13 2.22
CA MET A 280 2.78 8.00 2.92
C MET A 280 1.32 7.78 2.47
N ILE A 281 1.08 7.60 1.17
CA ILE A 281 -0.27 7.32 0.66
C ILE A 281 -0.79 6.00 1.20
N ILE A 282 0.03 4.95 1.21
CA ILE A 282 -0.32 3.67 1.80
C ILE A 282 -0.62 3.83 3.29
N ASP A 283 0.20 4.57 4.02
CA ASP A 283 0.00 4.84 5.44
C ASP A 283 -1.33 5.58 5.69
N LEU A 284 -1.64 6.61 4.89
CA LEU A 284 -2.92 7.33 4.94
C LEU A 284 -4.11 6.40 4.71
N ILE A 285 -4.04 5.55 3.69
CA ILE A 285 -5.11 4.59 3.37
C ILE A 285 -5.24 3.58 4.52
N CYS A 286 -4.14 2.99 4.99
CA CYS A 286 -4.15 2.02 6.08
C CYS A 286 -4.73 2.61 7.37
N ASN A 287 -4.31 3.80 7.76
CA ASN A 287 -4.84 4.50 8.94
C ASN A 287 -6.34 4.83 8.79
N CYS A 288 -6.76 5.25 7.59
CA CYS A 288 -8.17 5.45 7.28
C CYS A 288 -8.96 4.14 7.44
N LEU A 289 -8.46 3.03 6.90
CA LEU A 289 -9.09 1.71 6.99
C LEU A 289 -9.20 1.21 8.44
N ILE A 290 -8.13 1.33 9.23
CA ILE A 290 -8.10 0.87 10.62
C ILE A 290 -9.06 1.68 11.50
N SER A 291 -9.22 2.96 11.24
CA SER A 291 -10.08 3.86 12.03
C SER A 291 -11.57 3.64 11.80
N GLN A 292 -11.96 2.88 10.78
CA GLN A 292 -13.38 2.61 10.48
C GLN A 292 -13.87 1.35 11.17
N ASP A 293 -15.17 1.35 11.51
CA ASP A 293 -15.92 0.21 11.99
C ASP A 293 -16.89 -0.30 10.91
N GLU A 294 -17.45 -1.50 11.09
CA GLU A 294 -18.46 -2.11 10.21
C GLU A 294 -18.00 -2.23 8.74
N ILE A 295 -16.76 -2.65 8.53
CA ILE A 295 -16.17 -2.80 7.20
C ILE A 295 -16.77 -4.02 6.50
N ILE A 296 -17.25 -3.86 5.27
CA ILE A 296 -17.61 -4.97 4.40
C ILE A 296 -16.32 -5.67 3.97
N PRO A 297 -16.15 -6.99 4.23
CA PRO A 297 -14.90 -7.70 3.96
C PRO A 297 -14.40 -7.54 2.52
N PHE A 298 -13.09 -7.32 2.35
CA PHE A 298 -12.45 -7.18 1.04
C PHE A 298 -10.98 -7.62 1.04
N VAL A 299 -10.47 -7.88 -0.16
CA VAL A 299 -9.04 -8.11 -0.38
C VAL A 299 -8.37 -6.79 -0.77
N PHE A 300 -7.34 -6.41 -0.04
CA PHE A 300 -6.52 -5.24 -0.32
C PHE A 300 -5.25 -5.66 -1.04
N PHE A 301 -5.23 -5.48 -2.35
CA PHE A 301 -4.09 -5.78 -3.21
C PHE A 301 -3.16 -4.58 -3.35
N ILE A 302 -1.89 -4.79 -3.03
CA ILE A 302 -0.82 -3.79 -3.20
C ILE A 302 0.26 -4.42 -4.05
N ASP A 303 0.40 -3.91 -5.28
CA ASP A 303 1.45 -4.37 -6.18
C ASP A 303 2.80 -3.71 -5.83
N GLU A 304 3.88 -4.47 -6.01
CA GLU A 304 5.26 -4.05 -5.75
C GLU A 304 5.42 -3.32 -4.39
N VAL A 305 4.94 -3.97 -3.32
CA VAL A 305 4.85 -3.39 -1.97
C VAL A 305 6.18 -2.80 -1.47
N HIS A 306 7.32 -3.31 -1.95
CA HIS A 306 8.64 -2.79 -1.61
C HIS A 306 8.84 -1.31 -1.98
N ARG A 307 8.10 -0.79 -2.97
CA ARG A 307 8.14 0.64 -3.35
C ARG A 307 7.58 1.53 -2.25
N TYR A 308 6.79 0.98 -1.37
CA TYR A 308 6.12 1.70 -0.29
C TYR A 308 6.72 1.40 1.09
N THR A 309 7.67 0.48 1.17
CA THR A 309 8.21 -0.04 2.43
C THR A 309 9.61 0.46 2.76
N LYS A 310 10.30 1.15 1.89
CA LYS A 310 11.62 1.76 2.15
C LYS A 310 11.49 3.28 2.21
N SER A 311 11.96 3.86 3.30
CA SER A 311 12.28 5.28 3.31
C SER A 311 13.65 5.46 2.67
N PRO A 312 13.81 6.35 1.67
CA PRO A 312 15.11 6.61 1.06
C PRO A 312 16.06 7.36 1.98
N TYR A 313 15.56 7.92 3.08
CA TYR A 313 16.30 8.90 3.92
C TYR A 313 16.48 8.49 5.37
N SER A 314 15.90 7.36 5.81
CA SER A 314 16.11 6.86 7.17
C SER A 314 16.19 5.33 7.16
N GLU A 315 17.02 4.76 8.05
CA GLU A 315 17.00 3.33 8.34
C GLU A 315 15.69 2.92 9.06
N GLU A 316 14.85 3.88 9.42
CA GLU A 316 13.55 3.65 10.03
C GLU A 316 12.52 3.24 8.96
N GLU A 317 11.86 2.14 9.21
CA GLU A 317 10.82 1.61 8.33
C GLU A 317 9.57 2.50 8.36
N PHE A 318 9.08 2.84 7.19
CA PHE A 318 7.98 3.79 6.97
C PHE A 318 6.56 3.20 7.19
N HIS A 319 6.38 2.16 8.00
CA HIS A 319 5.23 1.26 7.85
C HIS A 319 4.40 1.01 9.08
N ASP A 320 4.20 1.97 9.91
CA ASP A 320 3.32 1.77 11.06
C ASP A 320 1.90 1.41 10.61
N GLY A 321 1.35 2.08 9.59
CA GLY A 321 0.01 1.83 9.07
C GLY A 321 -0.18 0.46 8.42
N LEU A 322 0.71 0.08 7.49
CA LEU A 322 0.60 -1.22 6.79
C LEU A 322 0.88 -2.40 7.73
N VAL A 323 1.87 -2.28 8.61
CA VAL A 323 2.17 -3.30 9.63
C VAL A 323 1.01 -3.43 10.62
N LEU A 324 0.43 -2.31 11.03
CA LEU A 324 -0.74 -2.32 11.91
C LEU A 324 -1.95 -2.97 11.22
N LEU A 325 -2.18 -2.65 9.95
CA LEU A 325 -3.23 -3.27 9.14
C LEU A 325 -3.01 -4.77 8.97
N ALA A 326 -1.76 -5.22 8.78
CA ALA A 326 -1.44 -6.64 8.70
C ALA A 326 -1.71 -7.40 10.01
N ARG A 327 -1.55 -6.73 11.16
CA ARG A 327 -1.83 -7.33 12.48
C ARG A 327 -3.31 -7.35 12.84
N GLU A 328 -4.05 -6.29 12.51
CA GLU A 328 -5.41 -6.06 13.00
C GLU A 328 -6.48 -6.16 11.91
N GLY A 329 -6.12 -5.92 10.66
CA GLY A 329 -7.06 -5.81 9.54
C GLY A 329 -7.93 -7.03 9.35
N ARG A 330 -7.38 -8.23 9.56
CA ARG A 330 -8.13 -9.48 9.47
C ARG A 330 -9.37 -9.51 10.38
N LYS A 331 -9.25 -9.00 11.60
CA LYS A 331 -10.38 -8.91 12.54
C LYS A 331 -11.47 -7.95 12.07
N LYS A 332 -11.09 -7.00 11.22
CA LYS A 332 -12.00 -6.02 10.60
C LYS A 332 -12.50 -6.46 9.20
N GLY A 333 -12.09 -7.64 8.72
CA GLY A 333 -12.46 -8.12 7.39
C GLY A 333 -11.57 -7.59 6.26
N ILE A 334 -10.36 -7.12 6.56
CA ILE A 334 -9.39 -6.64 5.58
C ILE A 334 -8.30 -7.70 5.39
N PHE A 335 -8.20 -8.23 4.19
CA PHE A 335 -7.26 -9.30 3.84
C PHE A 335 -6.22 -8.75 2.85
N LEU A 336 -4.95 -8.75 3.25
CA LEU A 336 -3.89 -8.27 2.38
C LEU A 336 -3.52 -9.29 1.31
N PHE A 337 -3.30 -8.79 0.10
CA PHE A 337 -2.64 -9.49 -0.99
C PHE A 337 -1.49 -8.60 -1.49
N LEU A 338 -0.27 -8.97 -1.17
CA LEU A 338 0.92 -8.20 -1.47
C LEU A 338 1.77 -8.89 -2.54
N THR A 339 2.44 -8.10 -3.38
CA THR A 339 3.46 -8.64 -4.30
C THR A 339 4.79 -7.92 -4.11
N SER A 340 5.89 -8.62 -4.37
CA SER A 340 7.23 -8.03 -4.47
C SER A 340 8.13 -8.86 -5.37
N GLN A 341 9.08 -8.21 -6.04
CA GLN A 341 10.11 -8.91 -6.81
C GLN A 341 11.17 -9.52 -5.90
N ASN A 342 11.51 -8.84 -4.81
CA ASN A 342 12.49 -9.30 -3.86
C ASN A 342 11.90 -9.35 -2.45
N PRO A 343 11.83 -10.52 -1.81
CA PRO A 343 11.27 -10.63 -0.46
C PRO A 343 12.13 -9.92 0.61
N GLN A 344 13.42 -9.67 0.36
CA GLN A 344 14.29 -8.94 1.29
C GLN A 344 13.96 -7.46 1.39
N ASP A 345 13.31 -6.91 0.37
CA ASP A 345 12.90 -5.51 0.35
C ASP A 345 11.62 -5.25 1.15
N VAL A 346 11.03 -6.31 1.70
CA VAL A 346 9.84 -6.23 2.54
C VAL A 346 10.25 -6.42 4.00
N SER A 347 9.73 -5.58 4.88
CA SER A 347 10.00 -5.64 6.32
C SER A 347 9.79 -7.04 6.88
N PRO A 348 10.74 -7.59 7.67
CA PRO A 348 10.57 -8.88 8.35
C PRO A 348 9.33 -8.93 9.24
N ILE A 349 8.92 -7.79 9.80
CA ILE A 349 7.71 -7.69 10.62
C ILE A 349 6.48 -7.92 9.77
N LEU A 350 6.42 -7.30 8.58
CA LEU A 350 5.31 -7.47 7.65
C LEU A 350 5.27 -8.90 7.09
N LEU A 351 6.42 -9.44 6.67
CA LEU A 351 6.51 -10.83 6.20
C LEU A 351 6.06 -11.83 7.26
N GLY A 352 6.36 -11.58 8.53
CA GLY A 352 5.92 -12.41 9.65
C GLY A 352 4.40 -12.47 9.85
N GLN A 353 3.64 -11.56 9.23
CA GLN A 353 2.17 -11.59 9.23
C GLN A 353 1.59 -12.36 8.03
N MET A 354 2.42 -12.70 7.04
CA MET A 354 1.99 -13.41 5.83
C MET A 354 1.99 -14.92 6.09
N GLY A 355 0.83 -15.51 6.27
CA GLY A 355 0.68 -16.94 6.49
C GLY A 355 0.49 -17.74 5.22
N THR A 356 0.26 -17.09 4.07
CA THR A 356 0.15 -17.73 2.76
C THR A 356 1.15 -17.08 1.80
N LEU A 357 1.99 -17.87 1.17
CA LEU A 357 2.95 -17.42 0.17
C LEU A 357 2.72 -18.14 -1.16
N LEU A 358 2.74 -17.36 -2.24
CA LEU A 358 2.81 -17.86 -3.62
C LEU A 358 4.20 -17.54 -4.16
N ILE A 359 5.06 -18.54 -4.20
CA ILE A 359 6.48 -18.37 -4.47
C ILE A 359 6.76 -18.81 -5.91
N HIS A 360 7.06 -17.84 -6.77
CA HIS A 360 7.61 -18.08 -8.11
C HIS A 360 9.13 -18.29 -8.05
N ARG A 361 9.76 -18.42 -9.22
CA ARG A 361 11.20 -18.59 -9.28
C ARG A 361 11.94 -17.46 -8.56
N LEU A 362 12.83 -17.86 -7.64
CA LEU A 362 13.82 -17.01 -6.99
C LEU A 362 15.21 -17.54 -7.36
N THR A 363 16.15 -16.63 -7.62
CA THR A 363 17.48 -17.01 -8.13
C THR A 363 18.59 -16.86 -7.11
N HIS A 364 18.46 -15.88 -6.21
CA HIS A 364 19.47 -15.58 -5.21
C HIS A 364 19.23 -16.33 -3.89
N ASP A 365 20.31 -16.82 -3.29
CA ASP A 365 20.23 -17.58 -2.03
C ASP A 365 19.65 -16.76 -0.87
N ASP A 366 19.91 -15.47 -0.84
CA ASP A 366 19.42 -14.59 0.21
C ASP A 366 17.90 -14.37 0.08
N GLU A 367 17.38 -14.25 -1.15
CA GLU A 367 15.92 -14.22 -1.41
C GLU A 367 15.25 -15.51 -0.88
N ILE A 368 15.86 -16.65 -1.16
CA ILE A 368 15.34 -17.95 -0.74
C ILE A 368 15.42 -18.11 0.78
N ARG A 369 16.47 -17.62 1.44
CA ARG A 369 16.58 -17.63 2.90
C ARG A 369 15.43 -16.90 3.57
N THR A 370 14.95 -15.81 2.99
CA THR A 370 13.85 -15.01 3.53
C THR A 370 12.55 -15.80 3.57
N VAL A 371 12.27 -16.65 2.58
CA VAL A 371 11.05 -17.46 2.49
C VAL A 371 11.21 -18.91 2.97
N LYS A 372 12.43 -19.31 3.31
CA LYS A 372 12.78 -20.71 3.63
C LYS A 372 11.94 -21.31 4.75
N ASN A 373 11.58 -20.51 5.75
CA ASN A 373 10.80 -21.00 6.89
C ASN A 373 9.35 -21.40 6.52
N HIS A 374 8.88 -21.02 5.33
CA HIS A 374 7.57 -21.40 4.80
C HIS A 374 7.62 -22.59 3.86
N LEU A 375 8.80 -23.13 3.58
CA LEU A 375 9.01 -24.22 2.62
C LEU A 375 9.62 -25.44 3.30
N ASP A 376 9.23 -26.63 2.82
CA ASP A 376 9.95 -27.85 3.13
C ASP A 376 11.30 -27.92 2.38
N GLU A 377 12.19 -28.85 2.78
CA GLU A 377 13.53 -28.97 2.19
C GLU A 377 13.51 -29.29 0.69
N TYR A 378 12.49 -29.99 0.22
CA TYR A 378 12.34 -30.32 -1.19
C TYR A 378 11.95 -29.07 -1.98
N SER A 379 10.95 -28.32 -1.50
CA SER A 379 10.48 -27.08 -2.13
C SER A 379 11.58 -26.03 -2.21
N VAL A 380 12.42 -25.89 -1.19
CA VAL A 380 13.59 -24.98 -1.22
C VAL A 380 14.51 -25.27 -2.42
N LYS A 381 14.72 -26.56 -2.76
CA LYS A 381 15.55 -26.94 -3.89
C LYS A 381 14.87 -26.72 -5.24
N GLN A 382 13.54 -26.72 -5.26
CA GLN A 382 12.74 -26.55 -6.50
C GLN A 382 12.54 -25.08 -6.88
N VAL A 383 12.51 -24.15 -5.92
CA VAL A 383 12.26 -22.72 -6.17
C VAL A 383 13.15 -22.16 -7.29
N LYS A 384 14.44 -22.51 -7.34
CA LYS A 384 15.36 -22.06 -8.40
C LYS A 384 15.05 -22.64 -9.78
N LYS A 385 14.33 -23.75 -9.83
CA LYS A 385 14.06 -24.53 -11.05
C LYS A 385 12.70 -24.26 -11.67
N LEU A 386 11.87 -23.47 -10.99
CA LEU A 386 10.54 -23.13 -11.51
C LEU A 386 10.66 -22.37 -12.83
N ASN A 387 9.81 -22.70 -13.78
CA ASN A 387 9.67 -22.01 -15.04
C ASN A 387 8.76 -20.75 -14.87
N CYS A 388 8.68 -19.94 -15.92
CA CYS A 388 7.74 -18.82 -15.95
C CYS A 388 6.30 -19.35 -15.86
N GLY A 389 5.52 -18.77 -14.94
CA GLY A 389 4.14 -19.20 -14.66
C GLY A 389 4.02 -20.37 -13.69
N GLU A 390 5.12 -21.00 -13.29
CA GLU A 390 5.09 -22.00 -12.22
C GLU A 390 5.25 -21.34 -10.85
N ALA A 391 4.60 -21.91 -9.83
CA ALA A 391 4.66 -21.40 -8.46
C ALA A 391 4.52 -22.53 -7.43
N ILE A 392 5.01 -22.26 -6.23
CA ILE A 392 4.78 -23.08 -5.04
C ILE A 392 3.85 -22.28 -4.13
N LEU A 393 2.67 -22.83 -3.83
CA LEU A 393 1.77 -22.29 -2.83
C LEU A 393 2.01 -22.98 -1.50
N THR A 394 2.28 -22.19 -0.47
CA THR A 394 2.32 -22.62 0.92
C THR A 394 1.37 -21.78 1.75
N SER A 395 0.69 -22.39 2.70
CA SER A 395 -0.24 -21.69 3.60
C SER A 395 -0.31 -22.41 4.93
N VAL A 396 -0.55 -21.66 6.00
CA VAL A 396 -0.89 -22.22 7.32
C VAL A 396 -2.18 -23.05 7.28
N ASN A 397 -3.00 -22.84 6.26
CA ASN A 397 -4.24 -23.57 6.02
C ASN A 397 -4.07 -24.75 5.04
N LEU A 398 -2.83 -25.11 4.71
CA LEU A 398 -2.49 -26.27 3.88
C LEU A 398 -1.57 -27.23 4.66
N ILE A 399 -1.81 -28.53 4.53
CA ILE A 399 -0.96 -29.54 5.16
C ILE A 399 0.39 -29.66 4.45
N ASN A 400 0.40 -29.46 3.12
CA ASN A 400 1.57 -29.59 2.27
C ASN A 400 1.68 -28.42 1.28
N ASN A 401 2.88 -28.14 0.81
CA ASN A 401 3.10 -27.21 -0.30
C ASN A 401 2.50 -27.76 -1.59
N ILE A 402 1.86 -26.92 -2.38
CA ILE A 402 1.21 -27.29 -3.63
C ILE A 402 1.94 -26.62 -4.80
N TYR A 403 2.29 -27.43 -5.78
CA TYR A 403 2.97 -26.97 -6.99
C TYR A 403 1.95 -26.64 -8.06
N LEU A 404 1.99 -25.42 -8.57
CA LEU A 404 1.02 -24.87 -9.48
C LEU A 404 1.64 -24.44 -10.81
N ASN A 405 0.85 -24.62 -11.87
CA ASN A 405 1.06 -23.95 -13.14
C ASN A 405 -0.08 -22.95 -13.32
N ILE A 406 0.24 -21.66 -13.32
CA ILE A 406 -0.74 -20.57 -13.31
C ILE A 406 -1.41 -20.45 -14.67
N THR A 407 -2.74 -20.46 -14.68
CA THR A 407 -3.54 -20.24 -15.88
C THR A 407 -3.66 -18.75 -16.13
N LYS A 408 -3.09 -18.25 -17.23
CA LYS A 408 -3.21 -16.85 -17.64
C LYS A 408 -4.68 -16.51 -17.89
N CYS A 409 -5.22 -15.50 -17.19
CA CYS A 409 -6.56 -15.01 -17.44
C CYS A 409 -6.63 -14.20 -18.77
N LYS A 410 -7.84 -13.91 -19.25
CA LYS A 410 -8.06 -13.18 -20.51
C LYS A 410 -7.97 -11.66 -20.35
N ARG A 411 -7.75 -11.14 -19.14
CA ARG A 411 -7.67 -9.71 -18.89
C ARG A 411 -6.42 -9.08 -19.51
N LYS A 412 -6.53 -7.83 -19.91
CA LYS A 412 -5.39 -7.07 -20.42
C LYS A 412 -4.42 -6.75 -19.29
N GLN A 413 -3.14 -6.81 -19.60
CA GLN A 413 -2.05 -6.48 -18.70
C GLN A 413 -0.96 -5.76 -19.48
N TYR A 414 -0.41 -4.68 -18.94
CA TYR A 414 0.66 -3.91 -19.57
C TYR A 414 2.03 -4.27 -19.00
N ASN A 415 2.46 -5.49 -19.25
CA ASN A 415 3.77 -5.99 -18.82
C ASN A 415 4.63 -6.52 -19.98
N ASP A 416 4.24 -6.27 -21.20
CA ASP A 416 4.99 -6.70 -22.38
C ASP A 416 6.28 -5.88 -22.49
N THR A 417 7.41 -6.59 -22.58
CA THR A 417 8.69 -5.96 -22.89
C THR A 417 8.71 -5.62 -24.38
N PRO A 418 8.92 -4.35 -24.78
CA PRO A 418 9.08 -4.01 -26.18
C PRO A 418 10.21 -4.82 -26.83
N LEU A 419 9.97 -5.31 -28.03
CA LEU A 419 11.04 -5.95 -28.82
C LEU A 419 12.03 -4.87 -29.29
N LEU A 420 13.32 -5.19 -29.22
CA LEU A 420 14.40 -4.35 -29.74
C LEU A 420 14.36 -4.31 -31.26
#